data_658c0f07f28082ede397bcf32ae1c77c
#
_entry.id   658c0f07f28082ede397bcf32ae1c77c
#
_cell.length_a   1.000
_cell.length_b   1.000
_cell.length_c   1.000
_cell.angle_alpha   90.00
_cell.angle_beta   90.00
_cell.angle_gamma   90.00
#
_symmetry.space_group_name_H-M   'P 1'
#
loop_
_entity.id
_entity.type
_entity.pdbx_description
1 polymer ?
#
loop_
_entity_poly.entity_id
_entity_poly.type
_entity_poly.pdbx_seq_one_letter_code
_entity_poly.pdbx_strand_id
1 'polypeptide(L)'
;FKLDDVKVFSPEKLDWVSNGFGGFDSLLTKYSPEPIAINAMEDETTLEEKVNKLIQDRYLKKIKEDYKELYQEALGSIKVLQDKITSSEDVSKLNEELNSHFKETFADLTLRIQASKEENIKLEDAFKKNHTITVERTNINRKETFLQNGHGVIRQALFNFIAFLKESSTSSKKEYLILFEEPELFLHPCITFRLRECLYRLAENSPYQILCATHSPMMIDVSKPHSSLIRTVKGQNEETCTYQIGKEIFAKDEERKQRVQMINRFNPHICESFYADKVILVEGDTETIVYRDLIKRFYPKEDIFILNTGSKNNMPFFQEILTAFRIKHCVIHDADTEFNSKGNHNSAWALNQKIWDLVEYANTQETGLACRYVHIANFENAHGYNLLSGKDKPLQAYKFVQTIKNREGDVPDCLKWLDDYMTERKIIHDMQYINDHSKTLEQIKEEEIHYKNLD
;
A
#
# COMPACT_ATOMS: atom_id res chain seq x y z
N PHE A 1 -9.10 -2.83 -19.46
CA PHE A 1 -8.78 -4.05 -20.21
C PHE A 1 -10.05 -4.45 -20.98
N LYS A 2 -10.03 -4.38 -22.30
CA LYS A 2 -11.15 -4.88 -23.13
C LYS A 2 -10.76 -6.27 -23.61
N LEU A 3 -11.70 -7.22 -23.60
CA LEU A 3 -11.49 -8.58 -24.11
C LEU A 3 -11.05 -8.57 -25.59
N ASP A 4 -11.43 -7.54 -26.33
CA ASP A 4 -11.01 -7.31 -27.73
C ASP A 4 -9.49 -7.10 -27.88
N ASP A 5 -8.78 -6.73 -26.80
CA ASP A 5 -7.33 -6.54 -26.80
C ASP A 5 -6.56 -7.87 -26.62
N VAL A 6 -7.26 -8.95 -26.28
CA VAL A 6 -6.65 -10.28 -26.10
C VAL A 6 -6.47 -10.94 -27.46
N LYS A 7 -5.21 -11.15 -27.85
CA LYS A 7 -4.85 -11.85 -29.08
C LYS A 7 -4.14 -13.16 -28.73
N VAL A 8 -4.42 -14.19 -29.54
CA VAL A 8 -3.76 -15.49 -29.42
C VAL A 8 -2.94 -15.72 -30.67
N PHE A 9 -1.70 -16.18 -30.52
CA PHE A 9 -0.87 -16.53 -31.67
C PHE A 9 -1.40 -17.80 -32.33
N SER A 10 -1.76 -17.72 -33.63
CA SER A 10 -2.15 -18.86 -34.45
C SER A 10 -0.93 -19.42 -35.19
N PRO A 11 -0.47 -20.63 -34.85
CA PRO A 11 0.65 -21.26 -35.55
C PRO A 11 0.36 -21.52 -37.04
N GLU A 12 -0.92 -21.69 -37.39
CA GLU A 12 -1.34 -21.94 -38.80
C GLU A 12 -1.27 -20.68 -39.63
N LYS A 13 -1.61 -19.51 -39.02
CA LYS A 13 -1.59 -18.22 -39.73
C LYS A 13 -0.30 -17.45 -39.53
N LEU A 14 0.57 -17.92 -38.64
CA LEU A 14 1.79 -17.24 -38.19
C LEU A 14 1.53 -15.77 -37.76
N ASP A 15 0.35 -15.53 -37.18
CA ASP A 15 -0.08 -14.19 -36.76
C ASP A 15 -0.92 -14.23 -35.48
N TRP A 16 -1.04 -13.06 -34.85
CA TRP A 16 -1.88 -12.86 -33.68
C TRP A 16 -3.33 -12.61 -34.11
N VAL A 17 -4.21 -13.52 -33.73
CA VAL A 17 -5.64 -13.45 -34.07
C VAL A 17 -6.46 -13.13 -32.84
N SER A 18 -7.45 -12.25 -32.97
CA SER A 18 -8.44 -11.97 -31.95
C SER A 18 -9.38 -13.18 -31.82
N ASN A 19 -9.69 -13.58 -30.58
CA ASN A 19 -10.64 -14.67 -30.30
C ASN A 19 -10.33 -15.99 -30.98
N GLY A 20 -9.04 -16.35 -31.07
CA GLY A 20 -8.55 -17.55 -31.81
C GLY A 20 -9.01 -18.91 -31.24
N PHE A 21 -9.49 -18.96 -30.02
CA PHE A 21 -10.10 -20.13 -29.37
C PHE A 21 -11.58 -19.83 -29.14
N GLY A 22 -12.47 -20.34 -29.97
CA GLY A 22 -13.90 -20.20 -29.77
C GLY A 22 -14.31 -20.54 -28.34
N GLY A 23 -14.87 -19.53 -27.62
CA GLY A 23 -15.23 -19.66 -26.20
C GLY A 23 -14.17 -19.23 -25.18
N PHE A 24 -13.00 -18.70 -25.59
CA PHE A 24 -12.00 -18.19 -24.65
C PHE A 24 -12.54 -17.02 -23.82
N ASP A 25 -13.35 -16.15 -24.39
CA ASP A 25 -14.03 -15.06 -23.70
C ASP A 25 -14.93 -15.57 -22.58
N SER A 26 -15.68 -16.65 -22.84
CA SER A 26 -16.53 -17.26 -21.82
C SER A 26 -15.73 -17.93 -20.71
N LEU A 27 -14.55 -18.48 -21.02
CA LEU A 27 -13.63 -19.04 -20.03
C LEU A 27 -13.00 -17.93 -19.17
N LEU A 28 -12.50 -16.87 -19.79
CA LEU A 28 -11.96 -15.71 -19.06
C LEU A 28 -13.02 -15.10 -18.15
N THR A 29 -14.22 -14.84 -18.65
CA THR A 29 -15.32 -14.28 -17.88
C THR A 29 -15.72 -15.19 -16.71
N LYS A 30 -15.64 -16.51 -16.90
CA LYS A 30 -16.01 -17.50 -15.88
C LYS A 30 -14.96 -17.66 -14.79
N TYR A 31 -13.67 -17.58 -15.14
CA TYR A 31 -12.55 -17.87 -14.23
C TYR A 31 -11.78 -16.62 -13.77
N SER A 32 -11.95 -15.48 -14.42
CA SER A 32 -11.37 -14.22 -13.93
C SER A 32 -12.09 -13.76 -12.67
N PRO A 33 -11.37 -13.24 -11.68
CA PRO A 33 -11.97 -12.64 -10.51
C PRO A 33 -12.83 -11.44 -10.92
N GLU A 34 -13.97 -11.24 -10.24
CA GLU A 34 -14.82 -10.09 -10.48
C GLU A 34 -14.19 -8.83 -9.86
N PRO A 35 -13.91 -7.77 -10.65
CA PRO A 35 -13.33 -6.56 -10.12
C PRO A 35 -14.36 -5.71 -9.38
N ILE A 36 -14.02 -5.28 -8.18
CA ILE A 36 -14.77 -4.30 -7.39
C ILE A 36 -13.87 -3.08 -7.21
N ALA A 37 -14.07 -2.03 -8.00
CA ALA A 37 -13.30 -0.81 -7.91
C ALA A 37 -13.95 0.19 -6.94
N ILE A 38 -13.15 0.76 -6.03
CA ILE A 38 -13.52 1.81 -5.09
C ILE A 38 -12.52 2.94 -5.29
N ASN A 39 -12.94 3.98 -6.01
CA ASN A 39 -12.05 5.08 -6.35
C ASN A 39 -11.96 6.11 -5.21
N ALA A 40 -10.89 6.91 -5.20
CA ALA A 40 -10.62 7.87 -4.13
C ALA A 40 -11.70 8.96 -3.99
N MET A 41 -12.17 9.48 -5.12
CA MET A 41 -13.08 10.63 -5.20
C MET A 41 -14.41 10.25 -5.87
N GLU A 42 -14.96 9.10 -5.54
CA GLU A 42 -16.34 8.79 -5.97
C GLU A 42 -17.34 9.62 -5.21
N ASP A 43 -18.39 10.06 -5.91
CA ASP A 43 -19.51 10.73 -5.27
C ASP A 43 -20.34 9.75 -4.42
N GLU A 44 -21.08 10.31 -3.45
CA GLU A 44 -21.85 9.53 -2.49
C GLU A 44 -22.93 8.69 -3.17
N THR A 45 -23.50 9.17 -4.27
CA THR A 45 -24.57 8.46 -5.01
C THR A 45 -24.02 7.23 -5.68
N THR A 46 -22.86 7.32 -6.31
CA THR A 46 -22.15 6.17 -6.92
C THR A 46 -21.79 5.12 -5.86
N LEU A 47 -21.32 5.55 -4.69
CA LEU A 47 -21.00 4.63 -3.58
C LEU A 47 -22.28 3.96 -3.04
N GLU A 48 -23.38 4.71 -2.89
CA GLU A 48 -24.67 4.15 -2.49
C GLU A 48 -25.19 3.14 -3.50
N GLU A 49 -25.07 3.41 -4.80
CA GLU A 49 -25.45 2.48 -5.87
C GLU A 49 -24.65 1.19 -5.81
N LYS A 50 -23.33 1.25 -5.57
CA LYS A 50 -22.49 0.06 -5.39
C LYS A 50 -22.93 -0.79 -4.20
N VAL A 51 -23.19 -0.15 -3.06
CA VAL A 51 -23.70 -0.83 -1.86
C VAL A 51 -25.06 -1.47 -2.15
N ASN A 52 -25.98 -0.73 -2.75
CA ASN A 52 -27.30 -1.22 -3.13
C ASN A 52 -27.20 -2.42 -4.08
N LYS A 53 -26.33 -2.35 -5.08
CA LYS A 53 -26.10 -3.47 -6.02
C LYS A 53 -25.60 -4.72 -5.29
N LEU A 54 -24.62 -4.59 -4.40
CA LEU A 54 -24.09 -5.72 -3.63
C LEU A 54 -25.15 -6.37 -2.73
N ILE A 55 -25.98 -5.55 -2.07
CA ILE A 55 -27.09 -6.03 -1.23
C ILE A 55 -28.15 -6.74 -2.09
N GLN A 56 -28.53 -6.12 -3.21
CA GLN A 56 -29.57 -6.64 -4.10
C GLN A 56 -29.17 -7.97 -4.71
N ASP A 57 -27.97 -8.08 -5.28
CA ASP A 57 -27.48 -9.32 -5.90
C ASP A 57 -27.54 -10.48 -4.92
N ARG A 58 -27.24 -10.22 -3.66
CA ARG A 58 -27.32 -11.24 -2.62
C ARG A 58 -28.75 -11.56 -2.16
N TYR A 59 -29.53 -10.50 -1.89
CA TYR A 59 -30.92 -10.66 -1.43
C TYR A 59 -31.78 -11.37 -2.48
N LEU A 60 -31.60 -10.98 -3.74
CA LEU A 60 -32.28 -11.61 -4.87
C LEU A 60 -31.81 -13.07 -5.08
N LYS A 61 -30.53 -13.35 -4.90
CA LYS A 61 -30.03 -14.73 -4.98
C LYS A 61 -30.68 -15.60 -3.91
N LYS A 62 -30.75 -15.09 -2.68
CA LYS A 62 -31.42 -15.80 -1.57
C LYS A 62 -32.92 -15.98 -1.81
N ILE A 63 -33.62 -14.96 -2.30
CA ILE A 63 -35.04 -15.06 -2.67
C ILE A 63 -35.25 -16.13 -3.75
N LYS A 64 -34.40 -16.16 -4.77
CA LYS A 64 -34.46 -17.18 -5.84
C LYS A 64 -34.24 -18.58 -5.32
N GLU A 65 -33.36 -18.76 -4.32
CA GLU A 65 -33.06 -20.05 -3.70
C GLU A 65 -34.17 -20.49 -2.75
N ASP A 66 -34.60 -19.59 -1.85
CA ASP A 66 -35.60 -19.90 -0.78
C ASP A 66 -37.04 -19.98 -1.31
N TYR A 67 -37.36 -19.22 -2.37
CA TYR A 67 -38.71 -19.10 -2.94
C TYR A 67 -38.75 -19.46 -4.43
N LYS A 68 -37.99 -20.47 -4.84
CA LYS A 68 -37.81 -20.85 -6.24
C LYS A 68 -39.12 -21.11 -7.00
N GLU A 69 -40.07 -21.79 -6.37
CA GLU A 69 -41.38 -22.08 -6.99
C GLU A 69 -42.23 -20.85 -7.20
N LEU A 70 -42.32 -19.99 -6.18
CA LEU A 70 -43.06 -18.72 -6.25
C LEU A 70 -42.45 -17.76 -7.28
N TYR A 71 -41.12 -17.75 -7.40
CA TYR A 71 -40.40 -16.95 -8.40
C TYR A 71 -40.69 -17.42 -9.84
N GLN A 72 -40.76 -18.73 -10.04
CA GLN A 72 -41.08 -19.28 -11.36
C GLN A 72 -42.55 -19.06 -11.72
N GLU A 73 -43.47 -19.15 -10.77
CA GLU A 73 -44.89 -18.86 -10.97
C GLU A 73 -45.09 -17.39 -11.36
N ALA A 74 -44.43 -16.47 -10.66
CA ALA A 74 -44.46 -15.04 -10.99
C ALA A 74 -43.94 -14.73 -12.40
N LEU A 75 -42.81 -15.35 -12.78
CA LEU A 75 -42.27 -15.26 -14.16
C LEU A 75 -43.24 -15.80 -15.21
N GLY A 76 -43.89 -16.91 -14.90
CA GLY A 76 -44.91 -17.49 -15.78
C GLY A 76 -46.10 -16.55 -15.97
N SER A 77 -46.59 -15.93 -14.89
CA SER A 77 -47.68 -14.98 -14.92
C SER A 77 -47.36 -13.72 -15.72
N ILE A 78 -46.11 -13.19 -15.59
CA ILE A 78 -45.64 -12.04 -16.37
C ILE A 78 -45.55 -12.38 -17.86
N LYS A 79 -45.04 -13.57 -18.22
CA LYS A 79 -45.01 -14.03 -19.61
C LYS A 79 -46.41 -14.12 -20.22
N VAL A 80 -47.38 -14.67 -19.48
CA VAL A 80 -48.78 -14.73 -19.92
C VAL A 80 -49.37 -13.33 -20.13
N LEU A 81 -49.02 -12.36 -19.26
CA LEU A 81 -49.44 -10.97 -19.41
C LEU A 81 -48.81 -10.33 -20.65
N GLN A 82 -47.52 -10.55 -20.89
CA GLN A 82 -46.85 -10.05 -22.11
C GLN A 82 -47.46 -10.67 -23.37
N ASP A 83 -47.76 -11.96 -23.36
CA ASP A 83 -48.41 -12.62 -24.49
C ASP A 83 -49.79 -12.01 -24.79
N LYS A 84 -50.56 -11.71 -23.73
CA LYS A 84 -51.85 -11.02 -23.88
C LYS A 84 -51.72 -9.60 -24.41
N ILE A 85 -50.76 -8.81 -23.91
CA ILE A 85 -50.52 -7.43 -24.35
C ILE A 85 -50.05 -7.43 -25.82
N THR A 86 -49.14 -8.33 -26.19
CA THR A 86 -48.60 -8.38 -27.59
C THR A 86 -49.61 -8.94 -28.60
N SER A 87 -50.57 -9.74 -28.15
CA SER A 87 -51.61 -10.34 -29.00
C SER A 87 -52.94 -9.63 -28.94
N SER A 88 -53.07 -8.51 -28.21
CA SER A 88 -54.34 -7.85 -27.97
C SER A 88 -54.88 -7.16 -29.21
N GLU A 89 -56.21 -7.30 -29.43
CA GLU A 89 -56.97 -6.51 -30.42
C GLU A 89 -56.85 -5.01 -30.18
N ASP A 90 -56.50 -4.60 -28.96
CA ASP A 90 -56.35 -3.21 -28.54
C ASP A 90 -55.17 -2.52 -29.27
N VAL A 91 -54.05 -3.21 -29.51
CA VAL A 91 -52.92 -2.67 -30.28
C VAL A 91 -53.34 -2.49 -31.77
N SER A 92 -54.15 -3.40 -32.28
CA SER A 92 -54.69 -3.27 -33.64
C SER A 92 -55.67 -2.10 -33.78
N LYS A 93 -56.59 -1.93 -32.83
CA LYS A 93 -57.51 -0.78 -32.76
C LYS A 93 -56.76 0.55 -32.60
N LEU A 94 -55.74 0.58 -31.75
CA LEU A 94 -54.88 1.76 -31.58
C LEU A 94 -54.17 2.14 -32.88
N ASN A 95 -53.68 1.16 -33.64
CA ASN A 95 -53.05 1.37 -34.91
C ASN A 95 -54.09 1.88 -35.97
N GLU A 96 -55.32 1.38 -35.94
CA GLU A 96 -56.37 1.82 -36.84
C GLU A 96 -56.81 3.29 -36.55
N GLU A 97 -57.05 3.62 -35.27
CA GLU A 97 -57.36 4.97 -34.87
C GLU A 97 -56.24 5.97 -35.16
N LEU A 98 -54.98 5.60 -34.84
CA LEU A 98 -53.81 6.43 -35.12
C LEU A 98 -53.66 6.69 -36.62
N ASN A 99 -53.86 5.68 -37.45
CA ASN A 99 -53.69 5.79 -38.87
C ASN A 99 -54.91 6.52 -39.56
N SER A 100 -56.08 6.50 -38.98
CA SER A 100 -57.19 7.30 -39.47
C SER A 100 -56.88 8.79 -39.47
N HIS A 101 -56.35 9.29 -38.33
CA HIS A 101 -55.94 10.69 -38.21
C HIS A 101 -54.66 11.02 -38.98
N PHE A 102 -53.70 10.06 -39.06
CA PHE A 102 -52.41 10.29 -39.71
C PHE A 102 -52.55 10.41 -41.22
N LYS A 103 -53.46 9.62 -41.85
CA LYS A 103 -53.75 9.63 -43.29
C LYS A 103 -54.45 10.90 -43.76
N GLU A 104 -55.13 11.64 -42.87
CA GLU A 104 -55.67 12.93 -43.23
C GLU A 104 -54.60 13.96 -43.60
N THR A 105 -53.39 13.79 -43.03
CA THR A 105 -52.26 14.69 -43.27
C THR A 105 -51.24 14.08 -44.24
N PHE A 106 -51.05 12.77 -44.21
CA PHE A 106 -50.04 12.02 -45.03
C PHE A 106 -50.69 10.80 -45.66
N ALA A 107 -51.29 10.98 -46.85
CA ALA A 107 -52.11 9.97 -47.51
C ALA A 107 -51.35 8.66 -47.83
N ASP A 108 -50.03 8.75 -48.11
CA ASP A 108 -49.19 7.64 -48.55
C ASP A 108 -48.37 7.00 -47.42
N LEU A 109 -48.49 7.46 -46.18
CA LEU A 109 -47.72 6.93 -45.02
C LEU A 109 -48.64 6.18 -44.07
N THR A 110 -48.10 5.18 -43.42
CA THR A 110 -48.75 4.39 -42.37
C THR A 110 -47.84 4.27 -41.17
N LEU A 111 -48.33 4.65 -40.00
CA LEU A 111 -47.68 4.44 -38.71
C LEU A 111 -48.04 3.05 -38.17
N ARG A 112 -47.09 2.34 -37.64
CA ARG A 112 -47.31 1.02 -37.03
C ARG A 112 -46.64 0.94 -35.66
N ILE A 113 -47.44 0.83 -34.61
CA ILE A 113 -47.01 0.51 -33.27
C ILE A 113 -46.94 -1.03 -33.19
N GLN A 114 -45.79 -1.55 -32.87
CA GLN A 114 -45.57 -2.98 -32.60
C GLN A 114 -45.13 -3.13 -31.14
N ALA A 115 -45.86 -3.92 -30.39
CA ALA A 115 -45.40 -4.38 -29.09
C ALA A 115 -44.39 -5.54 -29.30
N SER A 116 -43.18 -5.39 -28.86
CA SER A 116 -42.15 -6.46 -28.86
C SER A 116 -42.13 -7.19 -27.53
N LYS A 117 -41.95 -8.48 -27.58
CA LYS A 117 -41.73 -9.31 -26.37
C LYS A 117 -40.33 -9.09 -25.87
N GLU A 118 -40.18 -8.85 -24.58
CA GLU A 118 -38.87 -8.85 -23.93
C GLU A 118 -38.49 -10.31 -23.66
N GLU A 119 -37.47 -10.84 -24.36
CA GLU A 119 -37.06 -12.24 -24.22
C GLU A 119 -36.48 -12.57 -22.84
N ASN A 120 -35.90 -11.58 -22.15
CA ASN A 120 -35.27 -11.74 -20.85
C ASN A 120 -35.93 -10.86 -19.78
N ILE A 121 -37.09 -11.30 -19.30
CA ILE A 121 -37.76 -10.63 -18.18
C ILE A 121 -36.96 -10.84 -16.90
N LYS A 122 -36.41 -9.75 -16.35
CA LYS A 122 -35.73 -9.76 -15.07
C LYS A 122 -36.68 -9.25 -13.98
N LEU A 123 -37.29 -10.18 -13.23
CA LEU A 123 -38.09 -9.85 -12.04
C LEU A 123 -37.29 -8.99 -11.05
N GLU A 124 -35.98 -9.10 -11.09
CA GLU A 124 -35.04 -8.33 -10.28
C GLU A 124 -35.23 -6.82 -10.42
N ASP A 125 -35.59 -6.36 -11.60
CA ASP A 125 -35.79 -4.93 -11.86
C ASP A 125 -37.00 -4.35 -11.11
N ALA A 126 -37.98 -5.19 -10.80
CA ALA A 126 -39.13 -4.82 -9.95
C ALA A 126 -38.75 -4.63 -8.46
N PHE A 127 -37.66 -5.24 -8.02
CA PHE A 127 -37.21 -5.19 -6.61
C PHE A 127 -36.05 -4.19 -6.39
N LYS A 128 -35.47 -3.64 -7.44
CA LYS A 128 -34.28 -2.76 -7.38
C LYS A 128 -34.49 -1.44 -6.63
N LYS A 129 -35.71 -0.96 -6.46
CA LYS A 129 -35.99 0.39 -5.92
C LYS A 129 -36.50 0.43 -4.48
N ASN A 130 -36.59 -0.69 -3.79
CA ASN A 130 -37.30 -0.78 -2.51
C ASN A 130 -36.41 -0.79 -1.26
N HIS A 131 -35.10 -0.50 -1.41
CA HIS A 131 -34.18 -0.52 -0.28
C HIS A 131 -33.63 0.88 -0.05
N THR A 132 -33.80 1.40 1.16
CA THR A 132 -33.17 2.62 1.62
C THR A 132 -32.16 2.27 2.69
N ILE A 133 -30.91 2.69 2.50
CA ILE A 133 -29.87 2.50 3.50
C ILE A 133 -29.91 3.69 4.46
N THR A 134 -30.06 3.41 5.75
CA THR A 134 -30.03 4.43 6.81
C THR A 134 -28.89 4.14 7.77
N VAL A 135 -28.24 5.20 8.26
CA VAL A 135 -27.27 5.14 9.33
C VAL A 135 -27.94 5.60 10.62
N GLU A 136 -27.98 4.73 11.61
CA GLU A 136 -28.56 5.05 12.91
C GLU A 136 -27.47 5.36 13.93
N ARG A 137 -27.58 6.51 14.59
CA ARG A 137 -26.71 6.88 15.70
C ARG A 137 -27.37 6.46 17.00
N THR A 138 -26.95 5.34 17.55
CA THR A 138 -27.53 4.73 18.77
C THR A 138 -27.56 5.68 19.97
N ASN A 139 -26.53 6.54 20.10
CA ASN A 139 -26.39 7.44 21.27
C ASN A 139 -27.38 8.61 21.28
N ILE A 140 -27.94 8.99 20.14
CA ILE A 140 -28.84 10.16 20.01
C ILE A 140 -30.16 9.83 19.32
N ASN A 141 -30.43 8.55 19.07
CA ASN A 141 -31.63 8.03 18.40
C ASN A 141 -31.99 8.78 17.09
N ARG A 142 -30.96 9.14 16.31
CA ARG A 142 -31.09 9.88 15.05
C ARG A 142 -30.84 8.93 13.89
N LYS A 143 -31.80 8.91 12.95
CA LYS A 143 -31.69 8.20 11.68
C LYS A 143 -31.34 9.20 10.59
N GLU A 144 -30.29 8.90 9.85
CA GLU A 144 -29.82 9.70 8.73
C GLU A 144 -29.84 8.82 7.47
N THR A 145 -30.18 9.38 6.32
CA THR A 145 -29.98 8.68 5.05
C THR A 145 -28.49 8.47 4.81
N PHE A 146 -28.15 7.48 3.99
CA PHE A 146 -26.74 7.16 3.70
C PHE A 146 -25.98 8.39 3.18
N LEU A 147 -26.64 9.17 2.30
CA LEU A 147 -26.10 10.40 1.70
C LEU A 147 -25.90 11.57 2.68
N GLN A 148 -26.53 11.54 3.85
CA GLN A 148 -26.35 12.58 4.89
C GLN A 148 -25.10 12.35 5.76
N ASN A 149 -24.35 11.30 5.48
CA ASN A 149 -23.12 10.99 6.21
C ASN A 149 -21.89 11.42 5.41
N GLY A 150 -20.81 11.76 6.10
CA GLY A 150 -19.54 12.10 5.45
C GLY A 150 -18.92 10.92 4.70
N HIS A 151 -18.16 11.20 3.66
CA HIS A 151 -17.47 10.22 2.79
C HIS A 151 -16.77 9.09 3.56
N GLY A 152 -16.12 9.39 4.70
CA GLY A 152 -15.45 8.38 5.52
C GLY A 152 -16.39 7.30 6.06
N VAL A 153 -17.61 7.69 6.49
CA VAL A 153 -18.62 6.74 6.98
C VAL A 153 -19.15 5.88 5.84
N ILE A 154 -19.41 6.50 4.69
CA ILE A 154 -19.93 5.82 3.50
C ILE A 154 -18.93 4.80 2.97
N ARG A 155 -17.65 5.17 2.84
CA ARG A 155 -16.57 4.26 2.40
C ARG A 155 -16.36 3.12 3.39
N GLN A 156 -16.40 3.40 4.70
CA GLN A 156 -16.29 2.37 5.73
C GLN A 156 -17.50 1.40 5.69
N ALA A 157 -18.70 1.92 5.44
CA ALA A 157 -19.88 1.08 5.28
C ALA A 157 -19.76 0.17 4.05
N LEU A 158 -19.34 0.69 2.90
CA LEU A 158 -19.09 -0.10 1.69
C LEU A 158 -18.10 -1.24 1.98
N PHE A 159 -16.99 -0.92 2.67
CA PHE A 159 -16.02 -1.93 3.04
C PHE A 159 -16.60 -3.00 3.96
N ASN A 160 -17.39 -2.60 4.97
CA ASN A 160 -18.06 -3.55 5.87
C ASN A 160 -19.09 -4.43 5.13
N PHE A 161 -19.76 -3.91 4.11
CA PHE A 161 -20.64 -4.72 3.25
C PHE A 161 -19.84 -5.76 2.47
N ILE A 162 -18.70 -5.41 1.92
CA ILE A 162 -17.81 -6.36 1.23
C ILE A 162 -17.33 -7.44 2.20
N ALA A 163 -16.90 -7.07 3.41
CA ALA A 163 -16.49 -8.01 4.44
C ALA A 163 -17.62 -8.95 4.88
N PHE A 164 -18.84 -8.40 5.03
CA PHE A 164 -20.04 -9.20 5.35
C PHE A 164 -20.40 -10.20 4.25
N LEU A 165 -20.24 -9.82 2.98
CA LEU A 165 -20.47 -10.73 1.85
C LEU A 165 -19.53 -11.93 1.87
N LYS A 166 -18.29 -11.76 2.39
CA LYS A 166 -17.34 -12.84 2.60
C LYS A 166 -17.88 -13.93 3.55
N GLU A 167 -18.33 -13.50 4.73
CA GLU A 167 -18.75 -14.43 5.80
C GLU A 167 -19.93 -15.32 5.39
N SER A 168 -20.70 -14.86 4.43
CA SER A 168 -21.93 -15.50 4.02
C SER A 168 -21.82 -16.29 2.70
N SER A 169 -20.67 -16.28 2.02
CA SER A 169 -20.51 -16.92 0.70
C SER A 169 -19.84 -18.30 0.76
N THR A 170 -20.24 -19.14 1.68
CA THR A 170 -19.72 -20.52 1.84
C THR A 170 -19.93 -21.45 0.63
N SER A 171 -20.68 -21.04 -0.37
CA SER A 171 -21.01 -21.90 -1.53
C SER A 171 -20.57 -21.36 -2.90
N SER A 172 -20.01 -20.15 -3.01
CA SER A 172 -19.62 -19.55 -4.29
C SER A 172 -18.13 -19.78 -4.58
N LYS A 173 -17.82 -20.47 -5.68
CA LYS A 173 -16.45 -20.62 -6.23
C LYS A 173 -15.91 -19.36 -6.93
N LYS A 174 -16.61 -18.23 -6.80
CA LYS A 174 -16.24 -17.00 -7.50
C LYS A 174 -15.21 -16.23 -6.69
N GLU A 175 -14.11 -15.84 -7.34
CA GLU A 175 -13.08 -14.98 -6.78
C GLU A 175 -13.38 -13.52 -7.11
N TYR A 176 -12.90 -12.60 -6.28
CA TYR A 176 -13.10 -11.16 -6.41
C TYR A 176 -11.77 -10.44 -6.32
N LEU A 177 -11.59 -9.40 -7.12
CA LEU A 177 -10.46 -8.49 -7.06
C LEU A 177 -10.96 -7.11 -6.58
N ILE A 178 -10.62 -6.76 -5.34
CA ILE A 178 -10.93 -5.43 -4.79
C ILE A 178 -9.81 -4.48 -5.18
N LEU A 179 -10.13 -3.45 -5.95
CA LEU A 179 -9.26 -2.35 -6.32
C LEU A 179 -9.64 -1.15 -5.45
N PHE A 180 -8.83 -0.84 -4.44
CA PHE A 180 -9.17 0.21 -3.48
C PHE A 180 -8.15 1.35 -3.58
N GLU A 181 -8.61 2.50 -4.03
CA GLU A 181 -7.82 3.72 -4.15
C GLU A 181 -8.01 4.59 -2.91
N GLU A 182 -6.89 4.99 -2.28
CA GLU A 182 -6.82 5.84 -1.09
C GLU A 182 -7.85 5.43 -0.02
N PRO A 183 -7.79 4.19 0.50
CA PRO A 183 -8.79 3.70 1.44
C PRO A 183 -8.90 4.53 2.73
N GLU A 184 -7.82 5.22 3.11
CA GLU A 184 -7.73 6.08 4.28
C GLU A 184 -8.30 7.49 4.10
N LEU A 185 -8.62 7.88 2.87
CA LEU A 185 -9.06 9.24 2.58
C LEU A 185 -10.32 9.59 3.39
N PHE A 186 -10.32 10.76 4.03
CA PHE A 186 -11.36 11.25 4.94
C PHE A 186 -11.54 10.45 6.24
N LEU A 187 -10.64 9.54 6.57
CA LEU A 187 -10.71 8.79 7.83
C LEU A 187 -9.82 9.41 8.92
N HIS A 188 -10.31 9.33 10.15
CA HIS A 188 -9.48 9.64 11.31
C HIS A 188 -8.39 8.56 11.47
N PRO A 189 -7.15 8.88 11.89
CA PRO A 189 -6.05 7.93 12.00
C PRO A 189 -6.40 6.61 12.71
N CYS A 190 -7.14 6.67 13.80
CA CYS A 190 -7.54 5.45 14.51
C CYS A 190 -8.51 4.57 13.70
N ILE A 191 -9.32 5.15 12.82
CA ILE A 191 -10.18 4.40 11.90
C ILE A 191 -9.35 3.81 10.76
N THR A 192 -8.36 4.55 10.26
CA THR A 192 -7.41 4.07 9.24
C THR A 192 -6.70 2.79 9.69
N PHE A 193 -6.19 2.76 10.93
CA PHE A 193 -5.60 1.53 11.49
C PHE A 193 -6.57 0.36 11.54
N ARG A 194 -7.82 0.60 11.95
CA ARG A 194 -8.85 -0.46 11.98
C ARG A 194 -9.18 -0.95 10.57
N LEU A 195 -9.30 -0.04 9.61
CA LEU A 195 -9.53 -0.39 8.21
C LEU A 195 -8.38 -1.24 7.68
N ARG A 196 -7.12 -0.83 7.90
CA ARG A 196 -5.95 -1.61 7.53
C ARG A 196 -6.03 -3.05 8.05
N GLU A 197 -6.25 -3.23 9.36
CA GLU A 197 -6.37 -4.58 9.96
C GLU A 197 -7.54 -5.39 9.35
N CYS A 198 -8.64 -4.72 9.01
CA CYS A 198 -9.76 -5.38 8.34
C CYS A 198 -9.41 -5.82 6.92
N LEU A 199 -8.67 -5.00 6.15
CA LEU A 199 -8.20 -5.37 4.80
C LEU A 199 -7.28 -6.58 4.83
N TYR A 200 -6.32 -6.63 5.75
CA TYR A 200 -5.45 -7.79 5.92
C TYR A 200 -6.26 -9.05 6.25
N ARG A 201 -7.19 -8.98 7.22
CA ARG A 201 -8.06 -10.12 7.56
C ARG A 201 -8.96 -10.55 6.40
N LEU A 202 -9.47 -9.60 5.62
CA LEU A 202 -10.30 -9.91 4.46
C LEU A 202 -9.51 -10.67 3.40
N ALA A 203 -8.24 -10.34 3.18
CA ALA A 203 -7.36 -11.02 2.23
C ALA A 203 -6.91 -12.42 2.71
N GLU A 204 -6.92 -12.69 4.02
CA GLU A 204 -6.51 -13.98 4.57
C GLU A 204 -7.56 -15.07 4.27
N ASN A 205 -7.13 -16.19 3.63
CA ASN A 205 -7.95 -17.38 3.39
C ASN A 205 -9.35 -17.11 2.79
N SER A 206 -9.42 -16.26 1.80
CA SER A 206 -10.65 -15.70 1.29
C SER A 206 -10.65 -15.67 -0.23
N PRO A 207 -11.82 -15.63 -0.88
CA PRO A 207 -11.92 -15.46 -2.32
C PRO A 207 -11.57 -14.03 -2.79
N TYR A 208 -11.15 -13.14 -1.87
CA TYR A 208 -10.83 -11.76 -2.19
C TYR A 208 -9.32 -11.57 -2.33
N GLN A 209 -8.91 -11.03 -3.47
CA GLN A 209 -7.61 -10.43 -3.68
C GLN A 209 -7.78 -8.91 -3.55
N ILE A 210 -6.90 -8.26 -2.81
CA ILE A 210 -7.02 -6.82 -2.54
C ILE A 210 -5.78 -6.10 -3.06
N LEU A 211 -5.99 -5.11 -3.92
CA LEU A 211 -4.98 -4.18 -4.39
C LEU A 211 -5.34 -2.79 -3.88
N CYS A 212 -4.50 -2.25 -2.99
CA CYS A 212 -4.65 -0.90 -2.47
C CYS A 212 -3.62 0.03 -3.08
N ALA A 213 -4.06 1.16 -3.61
CA ALA A 213 -3.20 2.30 -3.91
C ALA A 213 -3.34 3.32 -2.77
N THR A 214 -2.23 3.70 -2.15
CA THR A 214 -2.24 4.60 -0.98
C THR A 214 -1.00 5.49 -0.94
N HIS A 215 -1.16 6.72 -0.44
CA HIS A 215 -0.07 7.62 -0.07
C HIS A 215 0.19 7.64 1.45
N SER A 216 -0.54 6.84 2.22
CA SER A 216 -0.43 6.83 3.68
C SER A 216 0.48 5.71 4.17
N PRO A 217 1.58 6.03 4.86
CA PRO A 217 2.42 5.03 5.51
C PRO A 217 1.66 4.22 6.56
N MET A 218 0.56 4.76 7.09
CA MET A 218 -0.30 4.07 8.06
C MET A 218 -1.02 2.85 7.50
N MET A 219 -1.18 2.78 6.17
CA MET A 219 -1.79 1.64 5.49
C MET A 219 -0.84 0.46 5.31
N ILE A 220 0.45 0.65 5.56
CA ILE A 220 1.49 -0.37 5.43
C ILE A 220 1.82 -0.94 6.81
N ASP A 221 1.79 -2.26 6.94
CA ASP A 221 2.29 -2.99 8.10
C ASP A 221 3.36 -4.00 7.67
N VAL A 222 4.63 -3.62 7.83
CA VAL A 222 5.77 -4.47 7.45
C VAL A 222 5.88 -5.75 8.28
N SER A 223 5.14 -5.86 9.38
CA SER A 223 5.08 -7.08 10.20
C SER A 223 4.14 -8.15 9.66
N LYS A 224 3.30 -7.80 8.69
CA LYS A 224 2.37 -8.73 8.04
C LYS A 224 3.01 -9.39 6.83
N PRO A 225 2.58 -10.61 6.49
CA PRO A 225 3.03 -11.24 5.26
C PRO A 225 2.41 -10.52 4.06
N HIS A 226 3.19 -9.71 3.37
CA HIS A 226 2.77 -9.12 2.11
C HIS A 226 3.02 -10.11 0.97
N SER A 227 2.01 -10.35 0.14
CA SER A 227 2.21 -11.07 -1.12
C SER A 227 3.03 -10.21 -2.07
N SER A 228 2.79 -8.91 -2.06
CA SER A 228 3.67 -7.92 -2.69
C SER A 228 3.45 -6.53 -2.11
N LEU A 229 4.53 -5.76 -2.03
CA LEU A 229 4.52 -4.34 -1.77
C LEU A 229 5.17 -3.67 -2.98
N ILE A 230 4.45 -2.75 -3.61
CA ILE A 230 4.85 -2.13 -4.88
C ILE A 230 5.03 -0.63 -4.65
N ARG A 231 6.23 -0.12 -4.93
CA ARG A 231 6.51 1.31 -5.01
C ARG A 231 6.40 1.76 -6.45
N THR A 232 5.63 2.82 -6.69
CA THR A 232 5.45 3.43 -8.01
C THR A 232 6.07 4.82 -8.01
N VAL A 233 6.93 5.10 -8.97
CA VAL A 233 7.60 6.41 -9.12
C VAL A 233 7.57 6.87 -10.57
N LYS A 234 7.75 8.18 -10.77
CA LYS A 234 8.02 8.75 -12.10
C LYS A 234 9.49 8.56 -12.44
N GLY A 235 9.77 7.98 -13.59
CA GLY A 235 11.11 7.88 -14.14
C GLY A 235 11.55 9.20 -14.80
N GLN A 236 12.79 9.22 -15.30
CA GLN A 236 13.40 10.43 -15.86
C GLN A 236 12.69 10.94 -17.13
N ASN A 237 12.07 10.05 -17.90
CA ASN A 237 11.32 10.38 -19.12
C ASN A 237 9.81 10.43 -18.87
N GLU A 238 9.40 10.70 -17.64
CA GLU A 238 8.00 10.72 -17.18
C GLU A 238 7.24 9.37 -17.25
N GLU A 239 7.92 8.28 -17.57
CA GLU A 239 7.37 6.93 -17.50
C GLU A 239 7.07 6.52 -16.06
N THR A 240 6.11 5.62 -15.89
CA THR A 240 5.83 5.01 -14.59
C THR A 240 6.74 3.82 -14.36
N CYS A 241 7.61 3.92 -13.36
CA CYS A 241 8.47 2.83 -12.91
C CYS A 241 7.86 2.17 -11.67
N THR A 242 7.91 0.84 -11.58
CA THR A 242 7.42 0.08 -10.45
C THR A 242 8.51 -0.82 -9.88
N TYR A 243 8.65 -0.80 -8.55
CA TYR A 243 9.58 -1.64 -7.82
C TYR A 243 8.79 -2.48 -6.82
N GLN A 244 8.99 -3.78 -6.87
CA GLN A 244 8.19 -4.74 -6.10
C GLN A 244 9.05 -5.50 -5.09
N ILE A 245 8.54 -5.66 -3.90
CA ILE A 245 9.12 -6.48 -2.84
C ILE A 245 8.20 -7.66 -2.58
N GLY A 246 8.73 -8.86 -2.70
CA GLY A 246 8.02 -10.09 -2.37
C GLY A 246 8.12 -10.47 -0.88
N LYS A 247 7.36 -11.47 -0.51
CA LYS A 247 7.30 -12.00 0.87
C LYS A 247 8.64 -12.53 1.39
N GLU A 248 9.59 -12.85 0.51
CA GLU A 248 10.89 -13.41 0.85
C GLU A 248 11.72 -12.48 1.75
N ILE A 249 11.57 -11.16 1.57
CA ILE A 249 12.28 -10.16 2.38
C ILE A 249 11.73 -10.12 3.80
N PHE A 250 10.43 -10.30 3.97
CA PHE A 250 9.76 -10.18 5.27
C PHE A 250 9.79 -11.46 6.11
N ALA A 251 9.92 -12.61 5.48
CA ALA A 251 9.73 -13.91 6.10
C ALA A 251 10.89 -14.89 5.85
N LYS A 252 12.16 -14.40 5.84
CA LYS A 252 13.35 -15.27 5.66
C LYS A 252 13.48 -16.31 6.80
N ASP A 253 13.17 -15.89 8.03
CA ASP A 253 13.20 -16.73 9.22
C ASP A 253 12.28 -16.12 10.32
N GLU A 254 11.98 -16.92 11.34
CA GLU A 254 11.06 -16.50 12.41
C GLU A 254 11.66 -15.41 13.32
N GLU A 255 12.98 -15.41 13.55
CA GLU A 255 13.65 -14.37 14.33
C GLU A 255 13.55 -13.01 13.62
N ARG A 256 13.80 -12.99 12.32
CA ARG A 256 13.67 -11.78 11.50
C ARG A 256 12.23 -11.24 11.52
N LYS A 257 11.24 -12.12 11.39
CA LYS A 257 9.83 -11.74 11.47
C LYS A 257 9.48 -11.11 12.82
N GLN A 258 9.94 -11.70 13.93
CA GLN A 258 9.73 -11.14 15.27
C GLN A 258 10.44 -9.79 15.44
N ARG A 259 11.64 -9.61 14.92
CA ARG A 259 12.37 -8.33 14.91
C ARG A 259 11.58 -7.26 14.15
N VAL A 260 11.08 -7.57 12.97
CA VAL A 260 10.25 -6.64 12.18
C VAL A 260 8.98 -6.26 12.93
N GLN A 261 8.31 -7.21 13.58
CA GLN A 261 7.14 -6.94 14.42
C GLN A 261 7.47 -6.02 15.59
N MET A 262 8.60 -6.24 16.23
CA MET A 262 9.09 -5.40 17.33
C MET A 262 9.38 -3.98 16.85
N ILE A 263 10.11 -3.83 15.74
CA ILE A 263 10.46 -2.52 15.16
C ILE A 263 9.19 -1.74 14.80
N ASN A 264 8.24 -2.38 14.14
CA ASN A 264 7.00 -1.73 13.74
C ASN A 264 6.15 -1.24 14.94
N ARG A 265 6.21 -1.96 16.06
CA ARG A 265 5.59 -1.52 17.33
C ARG A 265 6.33 -0.36 17.98
N PHE A 266 7.66 -0.39 17.92
CA PHE A 266 8.51 0.63 18.53
C PHE A 266 8.53 1.93 17.72
N ASN A 267 8.62 1.83 16.41
CA ASN A 267 8.66 2.98 15.49
C ASN A 267 7.63 2.81 14.36
N PRO A 268 6.38 3.23 14.57
CA PRO A 268 5.33 3.11 13.53
C PRO A 268 5.57 4.00 12.31
N HIS A 269 6.51 4.95 12.38
CA HIS A 269 6.83 5.87 11.28
C HIS A 269 7.84 5.31 10.27
N ILE A 270 8.34 4.10 10.46
CA ILE A 270 9.34 3.51 9.54
C ILE A 270 8.86 3.45 8.09
N CYS A 271 7.56 3.23 7.88
CA CYS A 271 6.99 3.15 6.54
C CYS A 271 6.98 4.50 5.79
N GLU A 272 7.18 5.63 6.49
CA GLU A 272 7.36 6.94 5.85
C GLU A 272 8.62 6.96 4.97
N SER A 273 9.66 6.19 5.34
CA SER A 273 10.89 6.07 4.56
C SER A 273 10.68 5.53 3.14
N PHE A 274 9.56 4.82 2.87
CA PHE A 274 9.27 4.26 1.56
C PHE A 274 8.77 5.31 0.55
N TYR A 275 8.39 6.47 1.04
CA TYR A 275 7.90 7.60 0.24
C TYR A 275 8.97 8.66 0.00
N ALA A 276 10.06 8.67 0.79
CA ALA A 276 11.13 9.64 0.68
C ALA A 276 11.99 9.43 -0.58
N ASP A 277 12.58 10.51 -1.08
CA ASP A 277 13.54 10.45 -2.18
C ASP A 277 14.90 9.93 -1.71
N LYS A 278 15.30 10.35 -0.50
CA LYS A 278 16.57 9.96 0.13
C LYS A 278 16.35 9.54 1.57
N VAL A 279 17.04 8.49 2.01
CA VAL A 279 16.96 8.00 3.38
C VAL A 279 18.35 7.94 4.00
N ILE A 280 18.46 8.40 5.23
CA ILE A 280 19.64 8.19 6.06
C ILE A 280 19.27 7.23 7.20
N LEU A 281 19.86 6.03 7.20
CA LEU A 281 19.71 5.07 8.27
C LEU A 281 20.68 5.39 9.38
N VAL A 282 20.20 5.44 10.61
CA VAL A 282 21.00 5.69 11.82
C VAL A 282 20.69 4.66 12.89
N GLU A 283 21.60 4.47 13.84
CA GLU A 283 21.45 3.46 14.89
C GLU A 283 20.39 3.84 15.93
N GLY A 284 20.38 5.12 16.35
CA GLY A 284 19.63 5.52 17.51
C GLY A 284 19.20 6.99 17.53
N ASP A 285 18.83 7.42 18.74
CA ASP A 285 18.25 8.75 18.96
C ASP A 285 19.29 9.88 18.84
N THR A 286 20.54 9.61 19.18
CA THR A 286 21.64 10.59 19.12
C THR A 286 21.81 11.11 17.69
N GLU A 287 22.04 10.22 16.77
CA GLU A 287 22.21 10.54 15.34
C GLU A 287 20.91 11.10 14.76
N THR A 288 19.76 10.54 15.15
CA THR A 288 18.44 11.03 14.70
C THR A 288 18.26 12.51 15.00
N ILE A 289 18.58 12.94 16.24
CA ILE A 289 18.47 14.33 16.67
C ILE A 289 19.42 15.22 15.87
N VAL A 290 20.68 14.78 15.72
CA VAL A 290 21.72 15.56 15.03
C VAL A 290 21.37 15.73 13.56
N TYR A 291 21.10 14.65 12.84
CA TYR A 291 20.84 14.72 11.39
C TYR A 291 19.52 15.41 11.06
N ARG A 292 18.47 15.24 11.86
CA ARG A 292 17.21 16.01 11.67
C ARG A 292 17.40 17.50 11.82
N ASP A 293 18.19 17.94 12.83
CA ASP A 293 18.48 19.35 13.00
C ASP A 293 19.36 19.91 11.86
N LEU A 294 20.41 19.18 11.46
CA LEU A 294 21.28 19.58 10.37
C LEU A 294 20.52 19.69 9.04
N ILE A 295 19.68 18.71 8.70
CA ILE A 295 18.85 18.73 7.50
C ILE A 295 17.92 19.94 7.52
N LYS A 296 17.20 20.15 8.62
CA LYS A 296 16.27 21.28 8.75
C LYS A 296 16.96 22.64 8.53
N ARG A 297 18.22 22.80 8.95
CA ARG A 297 18.97 24.06 8.84
C ARG A 297 19.69 24.23 7.53
N PHE A 298 20.29 23.16 7.02
CA PHE A 298 21.20 23.26 5.88
C PHE A 298 20.57 22.77 4.57
N TYR A 299 19.53 21.92 4.65
CA TYR A 299 18.86 21.30 3.48
C TYR A 299 17.33 21.32 3.59
N PRO A 300 16.70 22.48 3.92
CA PRO A 300 15.26 22.55 4.23
C PRO A 300 14.33 22.25 3.04
N LYS A 301 14.87 22.16 1.81
CA LYS A 301 14.11 21.89 0.58
C LYS A 301 14.25 20.46 0.08
N GLU A 302 15.12 19.69 0.71
CA GLU A 302 15.39 18.31 0.30
C GLU A 302 14.47 17.34 1.05
N ASP A 303 13.94 16.37 0.34
CA ASP A 303 13.16 15.28 0.92
C ASP A 303 14.10 14.16 1.40
N ILE A 304 14.52 14.29 2.66
CA ILE A 304 15.43 13.35 3.31
C ILE A 304 14.76 12.81 4.58
N PHE A 305 14.53 11.54 4.61
CA PHE A 305 13.99 10.86 5.79
C PHE A 305 15.12 10.27 6.65
N ILE A 306 15.11 10.57 7.95
CA ILE A 306 16.01 9.93 8.91
C ILE A 306 15.32 8.73 9.52
N LEU A 307 15.81 7.56 9.14
CA LEU A 307 15.31 6.28 9.62
C LEU A 307 16.12 5.79 10.83
N ASN A 308 15.56 6.00 12.02
CA ASN A 308 16.09 5.40 13.25
C ASN A 308 15.75 3.91 13.26
N THR A 309 16.77 3.08 13.16
CA THR A 309 16.63 1.62 13.12
C THR A 309 16.53 0.99 14.52
N GLY A 310 16.80 1.78 15.58
CA GLY A 310 16.81 1.37 16.99
C GLY A 310 17.98 0.47 17.37
N SER A 311 18.74 -0.02 16.41
CA SER A 311 19.95 -0.85 16.61
C SER A 311 20.62 -1.14 15.27
N LYS A 312 21.95 -1.23 15.30
CA LYS A 312 22.79 -1.70 14.17
C LYS A 312 22.33 -3.05 13.59
N ASN A 313 21.82 -3.95 14.44
CA ASN A 313 21.29 -5.25 14.01
C ASN A 313 20.12 -5.15 13.03
N ASN A 314 19.38 -4.05 13.06
CA ASN A 314 18.18 -3.86 12.23
C ASN A 314 18.50 -3.21 10.88
N MET A 315 19.67 -2.56 10.74
CA MET A 315 20.07 -1.85 9.52
C MET A 315 20.03 -2.73 8.27
N PRO A 316 20.56 -3.97 8.28
CA PRO A 316 20.53 -4.83 7.09
C PRO A 316 19.13 -5.08 6.53
N PHE A 317 18.12 -5.18 7.38
CA PHE A 317 16.74 -5.36 6.94
C PHE A 317 16.24 -4.15 6.13
N PHE A 318 16.48 -2.95 6.63
CA PHE A 318 16.07 -1.73 5.93
C PHE A 318 16.87 -1.46 4.67
N GLN A 319 18.16 -1.76 4.66
CA GLN A 319 18.98 -1.69 3.45
C GLN A 319 18.43 -2.58 2.32
N GLU A 320 18.01 -3.81 2.64
CA GLU A 320 17.41 -4.72 1.66
C GLU A 320 16.12 -4.13 1.07
N ILE A 321 15.24 -3.55 1.90
CA ILE A 321 13.99 -2.93 1.44
C ILE A 321 14.26 -1.70 0.59
N LEU A 322 15.09 -0.77 1.08
CA LEU A 322 15.39 0.47 0.36
C LEU A 322 16.08 0.18 -0.99
N THR A 323 16.97 -0.82 -1.03
CA THR A 323 17.59 -1.29 -2.26
C THR A 323 16.57 -1.85 -3.24
N ALA A 324 15.65 -2.70 -2.77
CA ALA A 324 14.61 -3.27 -3.61
C ALA A 324 13.65 -2.19 -4.17
N PHE A 325 13.37 -1.16 -3.39
CA PHE A 325 12.56 -0.01 -3.82
C PHE A 325 13.32 1.05 -4.61
N ARG A 326 14.63 0.86 -4.84
CA ARG A 326 15.48 1.87 -5.50
C ARG A 326 15.42 3.22 -4.81
N ILE A 327 15.38 3.22 -3.48
CA ILE A 327 15.46 4.44 -2.68
C ILE A 327 16.93 4.72 -2.37
N LYS A 328 17.40 5.91 -2.76
CA LYS A 328 18.76 6.34 -2.46
C LYS A 328 18.98 6.41 -0.95
N HIS A 329 19.98 5.72 -0.42
CA HIS A 329 20.17 5.68 1.02
C HIS A 329 21.64 5.75 1.46
N CYS A 330 21.82 6.34 2.63
CA CYS A 330 23.08 6.40 3.34
C CYS A 330 22.96 5.65 4.67
N VAL A 331 23.93 4.82 4.99
CA VAL A 331 23.99 4.14 6.28
C VAL A 331 25.06 4.78 7.15
N ILE A 332 24.66 5.26 8.31
CA ILE A 332 25.57 5.87 9.29
C ILE A 332 25.49 5.07 10.57
N HIS A 333 26.61 4.52 10.99
CA HIS A 333 26.66 3.65 12.16
C HIS A 333 28.01 3.73 12.89
N ASP A 334 28.04 3.24 14.12
CA ASP A 334 29.26 3.08 14.90
C ASP A 334 30.05 1.85 14.44
N ALA A 335 31.36 1.94 14.34
CA ALA A 335 32.22 0.79 14.06
C ALA A 335 32.19 -0.22 15.21
N ASP A 336 32.02 0.27 16.42
CA ASP A 336 32.34 -0.44 17.65
C ASP A 336 33.84 -0.79 17.77
N THR A 337 34.21 -1.66 18.67
CA THR A 337 35.55 -2.26 18.78
C THR A 337 35.48 -3.74 18.49
N GLU A 338 36.50 -4.30 17.80
CA GLU A 338 36.54 -5.71 17.48
C GLU A 338 36.57 -6.61 18.72
N PHE A 339 37.31 -6.16 19.74
CA PHE A 339 37.40 -6.83 21.01
C PHE A 339 36.95 -5.91 22.15
N ASN A 340 36.37 -6.48 23.18
CA ASN A 340 36.17 -5.79 24.45
C ASN A 340 37.47 -5.80 25.27
N SER A 341 37.53 -5.06 26.38
CA SER A 341 38.69 -4.97 27.26
C SER A 341 39.14 -6.31 27.84
N LYS A 342 38.25 -7.31 27.88
CA LYS A 342 38.55 -8.68 28.32
C LYS A 342 39.13 -9.55 27.20
N GLY A 343 39.24 -9.03 25.98
CA GLY A 343 39.76 -9.76 24.82
C GLY A 343 38.72 -10.67 24.14
N ASN A 344 37.42 -10.56 24.51
CA ASN A 344 36.37 -11.28 23.83
C ASN A 344 35.93 -10.53 22.58
N HIS A 345 35.68 -11.28 21.51
CA HIS A 345 35.21 -10.73 20.24
C HIS A 345 33.82 -10.11 20.39
N ASN A 346 33.62 -8.91 19.85
CA ASN A 346 32.36 -8.20 19.86
C ASN A 346 31.47 -8.66 18.71
N SER A 347 30.30 -9.21 18.99
CA SER A 347 29.34 -9.68 17.98
C SER A 347 28.85 -8.55 17.07
N ALA A 348 28.80 -7.31 17.55
CA ALA A 348 28.40 -6.16 16.75
C ALA A 348 29.42 -5.82 15.64
N TRP A 349 30.70 -6.21 15.82
CA TRP A 349 31.76 -6.00 14.82
C TRP A 349 31.46 -6.70 13.50
N ALA A 350 30.96 -7.93 13.53
CA ALA A 350 30.60 -8.69 12.31
C ALA A 350 29.55 -8.02 11.45
N LEU A 351 28.74 -7.14 12.02
CA LEU A 351 27.75 -6.37 11.28
C LEU A 351 28.37 -5.33 10.34
N ASN A 352 29.60 -4.86 10.62
CA ASN A 352 30.30 -3.92 9.74
C ASN A 352 30.47 -4.49 8.33
N GLN A 353 30.89 -5.77 8.24
CA GLN A 353 31.02 -6.45 6.94
C GLN A 353 29.64 -6.64 6.29
N LYS A 354 28.65 -7.13 7.03
CA LYS A 354 27.31 -7.38 6.49
C LYS A 354 26.64 -6.10 5.94
N ILE A 355 26.81 -4.98 6.65
CA ILE A 355 26.28 -3.67 6.20
C ILE A 355 27.00 -3.24 4.91
N TRP A 356 28.34 -3.45 4.85
CA TRP A 356 29.13 -3.12 3.67
C TRP A 356 28.74 -3.95 2.45
N ASP A 357 28.61 -5.26 2.59
CA ASP A 357 28.18 -6.15 1.51
C ASP A 357 26.83 -5.70 0.91
N LEU A 358 25.91 -5.20 1.73
CA LEU A 358 24.63 -4.67 1.27
C LEU A 358 24.75 -3.32 0.56
N VAL A 359 25.70 -2.47 0.94
CA VAL A 359 26.01 -1.23 0.20
C VAL A 359 26.59 -1.57 -1.18
N GLU A 360 27.53 -2.52 -1.25
CA GLU A 360 28.08 -2.97 -2.52
C GLU A 360 26.98 -3.59 -3.40
N TYR A 361 26.15 -4.47 -2.82
CA TYR A 361 25.03 -5.06 -3.54
C TYR A 361 24.07 -4.01 -4.08
N ALA A 362 23.69 -3.01 -3.28
CA ALA A 362 22.82 -1.92 -3.71
C ALA A 362 23.40 -1.19 -4.93
N ASN A 363 24.69 -0.91 -4.93
CA ASN A 363 25.37 -0.23 -6.03
C ASN A 363 25.57 -1.12 -7.28
N THR A 364 25.43 -2.43 -7.18
CA THR A 364 25.31 -3.30 -8.37
C THR A 364 23.95 -3.19 -9.02
N GLN A 365 22.92 -2.86 -8.24
CA GLN A 365 21.55 -2.69 -8.73
C GLN A 365 21.34 -1.34 -9.43
N GLU A 366 21.96 -0.30 -8.87
CA GLU A 366 21.95 1.05 -9.43
C GLU A 366 23.17 1.81 -8.87
N THR A 367 23.97 2.41 -9.76
CA THR A 367 25.19 3.12 -9.36
C THR A 367 24.84 4.32 -8.47
N GLY A 368 25.43 4.40 -7.29
CA GLY A 368 25.24 5.48 -6.33
C GLY A 368 23.94 5.37 -5.52
N LEU A 369 23.29 4.18 -5.53
CA LEU A 369 22.08 3.94 -4.76
C LEU A 369 22.33 3.96 -3.26
N ALA A 370 23.49 3.45 -2.80
CA ALA A 370 23.85 3.39 -1.39
C ALA A 370 25.24 3.91 -1.10
N CYS A 371 25.41 4.51 0.08
CA CYS A 371 26.72 4.83 0.65
C CYS A 371 26.75 4.55 2.15
N ARG A 372 27.97 4.58 2.73
CA ARG A 372 28.17 4.33 4.15
C ARG A 372 29.19 5.29 4.74
N TYR A 373 28.87 5.80 5.94
CA TYR A 373 29.80 6.50 6.82
C TYR A 373 29.84 5.81 8.18
N VAL A 374 31.01 5.77 8.80
CA VAL A 374 31.23 5.03 10.04
C VAL A 374 31.92 5.90 11.06
N HIS A 375 31.35 6.05 12.24
CA HIS A 375 31.99 6.65 13.38
C HIS A 375 32.97 5.66 14.01
N ILE A 376 34.23 6.01 14.08
CA ILE A 376 35.25 5.18 14.73
C ILE A 376 35.16 5.38 16.24
N ALA A 377 35.13 4.41 16.87
CA ALA A 377 34.43 3.58 17.79
C ALA A 377 32.94 3.89 17.90
N ASN A 378 32.56 5.14 18.22
CA ASN A 378 31.16 5.57 18.34
C ASN A 378 31.02 7.08 18.04
N PHE A 379 29.76 7.54 17.95
CA PHE A 379 29.40 8.91 17.60
C PHE A 379 30.05 9.94 18.51
N GLU A 380 30.01 9.71 19.84
CA GLU A 380 30.50 10.65 20.84
C GLU A 380 32.02 10.83 20.74
N ASN A 381 32.74 9.73 20.56
CA ASN A 381 34.19 9.75 20.40
C ASN A 381 34.61 10.45 19.10
N ALA A 382 33.91 10.19 18.01
CA ALA A 382 34.20 10.78 16.72
C ALA A 382 34.02 12.32 16.73
N HIS A 383 33.11 12.83 17.56
CA HIS A 383 32.78 14.25 17.64
C HIS A 383 33.37 14.96 18.86
N GLY A 384 34.17 14.27 19.67
CA GLY A 384 34.96 14.87 20.75
C GLY A 384 34.15 15.42 21.93
N TYR A 385 32.87 15.04 22.06
CA TYR A 385 32.13 15.38 23.26
C TYR A 385 31.99 14.16 24.20
N ASN A 386 32.63 14.26 25.34
CA ASN A 386 32.53 13.25 26.37
C ASN A 386 31.19 13.34 27.10
N LEU A 387 30.49 12.22 27.13
CA LEU A 387 29.40 12.00 28.08
C LEU A 387 30.00 11.79 29.44
N LEU A 388 30.43 12.87 30.08
CA LEU A 388 30.73 12.87 31.53
C LEU A 388 29.45 12.41 32.24
N SER A 389 29.36 11.09 32.50
CA SER A 389 28.34 10.46 33.35
C SER A 389 27.20 9.66 32.71
N GLY A 390 27.21 9.27 31.45
CA GLY A 390 26.20 8.32 30.92
C GLY A 390 24.75 8.76 30.98
N LYS A 391 24.48 10.02 31.35
CA LYS A 391 23.15 10.57 31.57
C LYS A 391 22.73 11.38 30.35
N ASP A 392 21.52 11.03 29.82
CA ASP A 392 20.78 11.82 28.83
C ASP A 392 21.52 12.08 27.50
N LYS A 393 21.94 11.00 26.82
CA LYS A 393 22.58 11.07 25.49
C LYS A 393 21.80 11.94 24.48
N PRO A 394 20.47 11.83 24.34
CA PRO A 394 19.71 12.67 23.44
C PRO A 394 19.84 14.17 23.72
N LEU A 395 19.83 14.59 24.99
CA LEU A 395 20.00 16.00 25.36
C LEU A 395 21.42 16.51 25.04
N GLN A 396 22.44 15.68 25.23
CA GLN A 396 23.82 16.05 24.90
C GLN A 396 23.98 16.18 23.36
N ALA A 397 23.40 15.27 22.58
CA ALA A 397 23.36 15.36 21.13
C ALA A 397 22.68 16.65 20.66
N TYR A 398 21.55 16.99 21.27
CA TYR A 398 20.86 18.26 20.99
C TYR A 398 21.73 19.50 21.29
N LYS A 399 22.43 19.52 22.43
CA LYS A 399 23.36 20.60 22.78
C LYS A 399 24.53 20.67 21.82
N PHE A 400 25.11 19.51 21.46
CA PHE A 400 26.20 19.44 20.49
C PHE A 400 25.80 20.03 19.15
N VAL A 401 24.67 19.60 18.56
CA VAL A 401 24.26 20.10 17.25
C VAL A 401 23.98 21.62 17.25
N GLN A 402 23.57 22.19 18.37
CA GLN A 402 23.39 23.67 18.50
C GLN A 402 24.72 24.44 18.44
N THR A 403 25.87 23.79 18.69
CA THR A 403 27.19 24.44 18.52
C THR A 403 27.55 24.61 17.04
N ILE A 404 27.00 23.81 16.16
CA ILE A 404 27.27 23.85 14.70
C ILE A 404 26.43 24.98 14.10
N LYS A 405 27.03 26.16 13.88
CA LYS A 405 26.31 27.34 13.42
C LYS A 405 26.32 27.51 11.88
N ASN A 406 27.43 27.19 11.25
CA ASN A 406 27.66 27.36 9.82
C ASN A 406 28.67 26.34 9.28
N ARG A 407 29.06 26.46 8.01
CA ARG A 407 30.07 25.61 7.35
C ARG A 407 31.49 26.22 7.43
N GLU A 408 31.72 27.17 8.29
CA GLU A 408 33.00 27.85 8.45
C GLU A 408 33.82 27.24 9.58
N GLY A 409 35.14 27.19 9.43
CA GLY A 409 36.06 26.67 10.42
C GLY A 409 36.15 25.12 10.41
N ASP A 410 36.29 24.54 11.59
CA ASP A 410 36.36 23.08 11.75
C ASP A 410 34.95 22.48 11.73
N VAL A 411 34.53 22.03 10.55
CA VAL A 411 33.20 21.46 10.34
C VAL A 411 33.18 20.03 10.86
N PRO A 412 32.25 19.67 11.76
CA PRO A 412 32.16 18.28 12.27
C PRO A 412 31.83 17.27 11.17
N ASP A 413 32.31 16.04 11.34
CA ASP A 413 32.16 14.98 10.34
C ASP A 413 30.69 14.68 10.01
N CYS A 414 29.78 14.76 10.96
CA CYS A 414 28.35 14.58 10.69
C CYS A 414 27.79 15.57 9.66
N LEU A 415 28.26 16.83 9.66
CA LEU A 415 27.86 17.80 8.64
C LEU A 415 28.62 17.59 7.33
N LYS A 416 29.93 17.25 7.39
CA LYS A 416 30.70 16.91 6.18
C LYS A 416 30.07 15.74 5.43
N TRP A 417 29.71 14.67 6.14
CA TRP A 417 29.10 13.48 5.53
C TRP A 417 27.72 13.75 4.94
N LEU A 418 26.94 14.62 5.60
CA LEU A 418 25.67 15.07 5.05
C LEU A 418 25.90 15.87 3.74
N ASP A 419 26.86 16.79 3.72
CA ASP A 419 27.24 17.57 2.54
C ASP A 419 27.77 16.65 1.42
N ASP A 420 28.60 15.65 1.74
CA ASP A 420 29.10 14.67 0.78
C ASP A 420 28.00 13.79 0.18
N TYR A 421 27.07 13.33 1.02
CA TYR A 421 25.91 12.58 0.57
C TYR A 421 25.03 13.41 -0.38
N MET A 422 24.82 14.70 -0.06
CA MET A 422 24.02 15.60 -0.87
C MET A 422 24.70 16.00 -2.19
N THR A 423 26.02 16.13 -2.20
CA THR A 423 26.81 16.48 -3.39
C THR A 423 27.32 15.26 -4.17
N GLU A 424 26.91 14.07 -3.77
CA GLU A 424 27.29 12.80 -4.39
C GLU A 424 28.81 12.56 -4.44
N ARG A 425 29.55 13.09 -3.48
CA ARG A 425 30.97 12.81 -3.34
C ARG A 425 31.16 11.35 -2.92
N LYS A 426 32.02 10.63 -3.64
CA LYS A 426 32.37 9.24 -3.33
C LYS A 426 33.44 9.21 -2.24
N ILE A 427 33.02 9.30 -0.98
CA ILE A 427 33.83 8.91 0.16
C ILE A 427 33.48 7.48 0.50
N ILE A 428 34.47 6.61 0.60
CA ILE A 428 34.29 5.19 0.83
C ILE A 428 34.77 4.87 2.25
N HIS A 429 33.84 4.54 3.13
CA HIS A 429 34.14 3.94 4.43
C HIS A 429 33.90 2.42 4.33
N ASP A 430 34.81 1.74 3.62
CA ASP A 430 34.81 0.28 3.47
C ASP A 430 35.39 -0.44 4.73
N MET A 431 35.60 -1.73 4.65
CA MET A 431 36.20 -2.47 5.77
C MET A 431 37.67 -2.14 5.98
N GLN A 432 38.39 -1.76 4.93
CA GLN A 432 39.79 -1.31 5.05
C GLN A 432 39.86 -0.02 5.88
N TYR A 433 38.94 0.96 5.60
CA TYR A 433 38.85 2.17 6.39
C TYR A 433 38.60 1.90 7.87
N ILE A 434 37.69 0.96 8.20
CA ILE A 434 37.39 0.61 9.58
C ILE A 434 38.63 -0.03 10.23
N ASN A 435 39.29 -0.99 9.57
CA ASN A 435 40.46 -1.68 10.11
C ASN A 435 41.64 -0.74 10.34
N ASP A 436 41.88 0.22 9.45
CA ASP A 436 42.98 1.18 9.53
C ASP A 436 42.81 2.22 10.66
N HIS A 437 41.58 2.51 11.05
CA HIS A 437 41.27 3.54 12.06
C HIS A 437 40.80 2.97 13.40
N SER A 438 40.51 1.68 13.49
CA SER A 438 40.05 1.04 14.72
C SER A 438 41.19 0.79 15.71
N LYS A 439 40.87 0.88 16.99
CA LYS A 439 41.83 0.64 18.06
C LYS A 439 42.18 -0.84 18.19
N THR A 440 43.46 -1.11 18.39
CA THR A 440 43.93 -2.45 18.72
C THR A 440 43.51 -2.86 20.12
N LEU A 441 43.53 -4.17 20.41
CA LEU A 441 43.23 -4.68 21.76
C LEU A 441 44.20 -4.12 22.83
N GLU A 442 45.44 -3.83 22.49
CA GLU A 442 46.44 -3.25 23.38
C GLU A 442 46.03 -1.81 23.75
N GLN A 443 45.67 -0.99 22.75
CA GLN A 443 45.20 0.38 22.97
C GLN A 443 43.91 0.43 23.79
N ILE A 444 42.98 -0.50 23.58
CA ILE A 444 41.74 -0.61 24.38
C ILE A 444 42.04 -0.91 25.83
N LYS A 445 42.98 -1.82 26.11
CA LYS A 445 43.40 -2.18 27.48
C LYS A 445 44.11 -1.01 28.17
N GLU A 446 44.99 -0.30 27.47
CA GLU A 446 45.69 0.88 27.99
C GLU A 446 44.71 1.99 28.39
N GLU A 447 43.73 2.24 27.57
CA GLU A 447 42.69 3.23 27.91
C GLU A 447 41.86 2.82 29.12
N GLU A 448 41.47 1.57 29.25
CA GLU A 448 40.70 1.10 30.43
C GLU A 448 41.53 1.23 31.72
N ILE A 449 42.82 0.97 31.67
CA ILE A 449 43.74 1.18 32.81
C ILE A 449 43.81 2.68 33.12
N HIS A 450 43.91 3.52 32.11
CA HIS A 450 43.96 4.97 32.31
C HIS A 450 42.70 5.52 32.99
N TYR A 451 41.52 5.07 32.57
CA TYR A 451 40.25 5.47 33.16
C TYR A 451 40.09 4.96 34.60
N LYS A 452 40.55 3.74 34.90
CA LYS A 452 40.51 3.19 36.28
C LYS A 452 41.45 3.90 37.27
N ASN A 453 42.44 4.62 36.75
CA ASN A 453 43.38 5.41 37.58
C ASN A 453 42.92 6.85 37.73
N LEU A 454 41.82 7.28 37.07
CA LEU A 454 41.25 8.62 37.20
C LEU A 454 40.01 8.68 38.13
N ASP A 455 39.47 7.52 38.50
CA ASP A 455 38.42 7.34 39.52
C ASP A 455 39.08 7.04 40.88
#